data_8e95825244a6b8b9f16eb03cdf8a66a8
#
_entry.id   8e95825244a6b8b9f16eb03cdf8a66a8
#
_cell.length_a   1.000
_cell.length_b   1.000
_cell.length_c   1.000
_cell.angle_alpha   90.00
_cell.angle_beta   90.00
_cell.angle_gamma   90.00
#
_symmetry.space_group_name_H-M   'P 1'
#
loop_
_entity.id
_entity.type
_entity.pdbx_description
1 polymer ?
#
loop_
_entity_poly.entity_id
_entity_poly.type
_entity_poly.pdbx_seq_one_letter_code
_entity_poly.pdbx_strand_id
1 'polypeptide(L)'
;MSLTRYTLVAAAGLMAIHSAMLQAEELPPAIKALEAKGATIKGSFDAPGGLKGYAAQYQNQGMALYLTADGKHVLAGNLFDEKGEDLSQAPLQKLVYEPMTKAMWGQMESSTWIADGAKTAPKVIYLFSDANCPYCNLFWEQARPWVKSGKVQLRHIMVGIIREDSAAKAAALLSDKNPELALQTHEAAGKGSSLKAMSSIPKDIQAKLDANMKLMEDMGLSATPSIFYKDEDGNVQQQQGAPRPEALAKMMGPK
;
A
#
# COMPACT_ATOMS: atom_id res chain seq x y z
N MET A 1 -25.80 -68.52 -43.55
CA MET A 1 -24.90 -67.36 -43.40
C MET A 1 -25.64 -66.40 -42.52
N SER A 2 -25.24 -66.32 -41.21
CA SER A 2 -25.92 -65.58 -40.17
C SER A 2 -25.13 -64.29 -39.90
N LEU A 3 -25.80 -63.17 -40.04
CA LEU A 3 -25.28 -61.83 -39.73
C LEU A 3 -25.65 -61.48 -38.32
N THR A 4 -24.67 -61.48 -37.43
CA THR A 4 -24.83 -61.06 -36.03
C THR A 4 -24.66 -59.54 -35.95
N ARG A 5 -25.75 -58.81 -35.53
CA ARG A 5 -25.72 -57.37 -35.26
C ARG A 5 -25.24 -57.13 -33.84
N TYR A 6 -24.14 -56.42 -33.70
CA TYR A 6 -23.70 -55.86 -32.40
C TYR A 6 -24.35 -54.49 -32.18
N THR A 7 -25.17 -54.40 -31.16
CA THR A 7 -25.69 -53.13 -30.63
C THR A 7 -24.71 -52.53 -29.64
N LEU A 8 -24.14 -51.37 -29.97
CA LEU A 8 -23.35 -50.55 -29.05
C LEU A 8 -24.31 -49.75 -28.16
N VAL A 9 -24.29 -50.03 -26.87
CA VAL A 9 -24.96 -49.18 -25.83
C VAL A 9 -23.95 -48.16 -25.40
N ALA A 10 -24.17 -46.86 -25.77
CA ALA A 10 -23.45 -45.71 -25.28
C ALA A 10 -24.02 -45.29 -23.94
N ALA A 11 -23.31 -45.57 -22.86
CA ALA A 11 -23.60 -45.03 -21.54
C ALA A 11 -23.06 -43.59 -21.44
N ALA A 12 -23.97 -42.60 -21.55
CA ALA A 12 -23.62 -41.20 -21.27
C ALA A 12 -23.62 -41.00 -19.77
N GLY A 13 -22.42 -40.96 -19.18
CA GLY A 13 -22.24 -40.56 -17.79
C GLY A 13 -22.37 -39.05 -17.66
N LEU A 14 -23.47 -38.56 -17.07
CA LEU A 14 -23.60 -37.17 -16.61
C LEU A 14 -22.65 -36.97 -15.41
N MET A 15 -21.52 -36.32 -15.62
CA MET A 15 -20.73 -35.74 -14.55
C MET A 15 -21.45 -34.48 -14.06
N ALA A 16 -22.14 -34.58 -12.94
CA ALA A 16 -22.64 -33.42 -12.22
C ALA A 16 -21.46 -32.66 -11.61
N ILE A 17 -21.06 -31.57 -12.27
CA ILE A 17 -20.09 -30.61 -11.72
C ILE A 17 -20.83 -29.89 -10.59
N HIS A 18 -20.59 -30.32 -9.36
CA HIS A 18 -20.98 -29.56 -8.18
C HIS A 18 -20.05 -28.35 -8.08
N SER A 19 -20.48 -27.23 -8.66
CA SER A 19 -19.91 -25.92 -8.36
C SER A 19 -20.28 -25.61 -6.89
N ALA A 20 -19.34 -25.86 -5.99
CA ALA A 20 -19.43 -25.32 -4.63
C ALA A 20 -19.37 -23.80 -4.76
N MET A 21 -20.53 -23.15 -4.86
CA MET A 21 -20.65 -21.73 -4.60
C MET A 21 -20.21 -21.53 -3.15
N LEU A 22 -19.04 -20.87 -2.95
CA LEU A 22 -18.69 -20.30 -1.67
C LEU A 22 -19.82 -19.30 -1.33
N GLN A 23 -20.82 -19.74 -0.59
CA GLN A 23 -21.78 -18.86 0.04
C GLN A 23 -20.98 -18.00 1.01
N ALA A 24 -20.90 -16.69 0.75
CA ALA A 24 -20.42 -15.75 1.74
C ALA A 24 -21.29 -15.95 3.00
N GLU A 25 -20.68 -16.43 4.07
CA GLU A 25 -21.37 -16.65 5.35
C GLU A 25 -22.02 -15.33 5.77
N GLU A 26 -23.33 -15.32 5.93
CA GLU A 26 -24.05 -14.11 6.29
C GLU A 26 -23.59 -13.64 7.68
N LEU A 27 -23.14 -12.38 7.77
CA LEU A 27 -22.62 -11.84 9.02
C LEU A 27 -23.71 -11.85 10.11
N PRO A 28 -23.36 -12.24 11.34
CA PRO A 28 -24.27 -12.18 12.49
C PRO A 28 -24.84 -10.76 12.70
N PRO A 29 -26.07 -10.63 13.18
CA PRO A 29 -26.72 -9.32 13.36
C PRO A 29 -25.92 -8.34 14.20
N ALA A 30 -25.23 -8.81 15.25
CA ALA A 30 -24.39 -8.00 16.11
C ALA A 30 -23.15 -7.45 15.39
N ILE A 31 -22.57 -8.20 14.45
CA ILE A 31 -21.46 -7.75 13.59
C ILE A 31 -21.98 -6.78 12.51
N LYS A 32 -23.13 -7.07 11.86
CA LYS A 32 -23.76 -6.16 10.90
C LYS A 32 -24.09 -4.79 11.51
N ALA A 33 -24.45 -4.75 12.78
CA ALA A 33 -24.70 -3.49 13.48
C ALA A 33 -23.45 -2.59 13.60
N LEU A 34 -22.25 -3.17 13.59
CA LEU A 34 -20.99 -2.43 13.58
C LEU A 34 -20.60 -1.95 12.17
N GLU A 35 -20.95 -2.72 11.13
CA GLU A 35 -20.81 -2.22 9.75
C GLU A 35 -21.66 -0.97 9.51
N ALA A 36 -22.90 -0.96 10.03
CA ALA A 36 -23.76 0.23 9.96
C ALA A 36 -23.19 1.45 10.70
N LYS A 37 -22.22 1.25 11.61
CA LYS A 37 -21.47 2.32 12.31
C LYS A 37 -20.14 2.67 11.65
N GLY A 38 -19.86 2.14 10.45
CA GLY A 38 -18.69 2.49 9.65
C GLY A 38 -17.52 1.51 9.75
N ALA A 39 -17.66 0.37 10.44
CA ALA A 39 -16.66 -0.69 10.37
C ALA A 39 -16.78 -1.47 9.05
N THR A 40 -15.65 -1.87 8.46
CA THR A 40 -15.63 -2.78 7.30
C THR A 40 -15.08 -4.12 7.74
N ILE A 41 -15.90 -5.18 7.68
CA ILE A 41 -15.46 -6.53 8.05
C ILE A 41 -14.59 -7.11 6.94
N LYS A 42 -13.38 -7.55 7.28
CA LYS A 42 -12.38 -8.09 6.34
C LYS A 42 -12.31 -9.61 6.33
N GLY A 43 -12.83 -10.25 7.37
CA GLY A 43 -12.89 -11.71 7.49
C GLY A 43 -13.12 -12.16 8.91
N SER A 44 -13.29 -13.48 9.09
CA SER A 44 -13.42 -14.10 10.39
C SER A 44 -12.19 -14.95 10.70
N PHE A 45 -11.96 -15.21 11.99
CA PHE A 45 -10.91 -16.08 12.51
C PHE A 45 -11.34 -16.81 13.78
N ASP A 46 -10.67 -17.89 14.10
CA ASP A 46 -10.96 -18.66 15.29
C ASP A 46 -10.41 -17.96 16.55
N ALA A 47 -11.19 -17.95 17.62
CA ALA A 47 -10.81 -17.38 18.89
C ALA A 47 -11.13 -18.36 20.03
N PRO A 48 -10.33 -18.40 21.10
CA PRO A 48 -10.57 -19.28 22.25
C PRO A 48 -11.81 -18.85 23.05
N GLY A 49 -12.20 -19.69 24.02
CA GLY A 49 -13.27 -19.36 24.96
C GLY A 49 -14.68 -19.33 24.37
N GLY A 50 -14.91 -20.01 23.25
CA GLY A 50 -16.21 -20.03 22.57
C GLY A 50 -16.55 -18.73 21.83
N LEU A 51 -15.55 -17.87 21.64
CA LEU A 51 -15.67 -16.65 20.87
C LEU A 51 -15.45 -16.92 19.37
N LYS A 52 -16.11 -16.15 18.49
CA LYS A 52 -15.77 -16.08 17.07
C LYS A 52 -15.15 -14.72 16.77
N GLY A 53 -13.91 -14.72 16.25
CA GLY A 53 -13.19 -13.51 15.92
C GLY A 53 -13.57 -12.98 14.53
N TYR A 54 -13.61 -11.65 14.41
CA TYR A 54 -13.74 -10.92 13.14
C TYR A 54 -12.68 -9.84 13.08
N ALA A 55 -11.98 -9.77 11.97
CA ALA A 55 -11.08 -8.67 11.66
C ALA A 55 -11.86 -7.58 10.92
N ALA A 56 -11.83 -6.38 11.44
CA ALA A 56 -12.50 -5.22 10.88
C ALA A 56 -11.51 -4.08 10.64
N GLN A 57 -11.86 -3.20 9.71
CA GLN A 57 -11.19 -1.93 9.49
C GLN A 57 -12.13 -0.78 9.87
N TYR A 58 -11.65 0.15 10.68
CA TYR A 58 -12.34 1.37 11.03
C TYR A 58 -11.35 2.55 10.97
N GLN A 59 -11.65 3.59 10.21
CA GLN A 59 -10.78 4.76 10.04
C GLN A 59 -9.30 4.42 9.74
N ASN A 60 -9.07 3.52 8.78
CA ASN A 60 -7.74 3.02 8.39
C ASN A 60 -6.98 2.22 9.47
N GLN A 61 -7.61 1.85 10.57
CA GLN A 61 -7.03 1.01 11.61
C GLN A 61 -7.70 -0.36 11.66
N GLY A 62 -6.88 -1.39 11.90
CA GLY A 62 -7.39 -2.74 12.16
C GLY A 62 -7.99 -2.81 13.56
N MET A 63 -9.13 -3.48 13.67
CA MET A 63 -9.84 -3.73 14.91
C MET A 63 -10.30 -5.18 14.97
N ALA A 64 -9.95 -5.88 16.05
CA ALA A 64 -10.48 -7.20 16.29
C ALA A 64 -11.83 -7.11 17.03
N LEU A 65 -12.79 -7.89 16.57
CA LEU A 65 -14.13 -8.01 17.14
C LEU A 65 -14.34 -9.47 17.55
N TYR A 66 -14.89 -9.69 18.72
CA TYR A 66 -15.16 -11.02 19.26
C TYR A 66 -16.64 -11.16 19.56
N LEU A 67 -17.31 -12.01 18.79
CA LEU A 67 -18.70 -12.37 19.00
C LEU A 67 -18.79 -13.43 20.11
N THR A 68 -19.65 -13.19 21.10
CA THR A 68 -19.91 -14.15 22.18
C THR A 68 -20.64 -15.39 21.67
N ALA A 69 -20.55 -16.51 22.41
CA ALA A 69 -21.15 -17.80 22.03
C ALA A 69 -22.67 -17.73 21.82
N ASP A 70 -23.38 -16.81 22.50
CA ASP A 70 -24.80 -16.57 22.32
C ASP A 70 -25.14 -15.78 21.04
N GLY A 71 -24.12 -15.29 20.31
CA GLY A 71 -24.25 -14.52 19.08
C GLY A 71 -24.86 -13.12 19.24
N LYS A 72 -25.02 -12.63 20.47
CA LYS A 72 -25.76 -11.38 20.74
C LYS A 72 -24.86 -10.21 21.12
N HIS A 73 -23.62 -10.47 21.59
CA HIS A 73 -22.73 -9.43 22.07
C HIS A 73 -21.41 -9.44 21.32
N VAL A 74 -20.80 -8.28 21.16
CA VAL A 74 -19.48 -8.12 20.53
C VAL A 74 -18.56 -7.34 21.47
N LEU A 75 -17.36 -7.88 21.67
CA LEU A 75 -16.25 -7.20 22.32
C LEU A 75 -15.33 -6.65 21.21
N ALA A 76 -14.89 -5.42 21.32
CA ALA A 76 -13.90 -4.82 20.43
C ALA A 76 -12.59 -4.60 21.21
N GLY A 77 -11.47 -5.02 20.66
CA GLY A 77 -10.16 -4.88 21.30
C GLY A 77 -9.26 -6.09 21.11
N ASN A 78 -8.12 -6.09 21.83
CA ASN A 78 -7.16 -7.17 21.76
C ASN A 78 -7.50 -8.28 22.78
N LEU A 79 -7.29 -9.52 22.36
CA LEU A 79 -7.42 -10.71 23.19
C LEU A 79 -6.02 -11.24 23.50
N PHE A 80 -5.73 -11.41 24.78
CA PHE A 80 -4.44 -11.93 25.24
C PHE A 80 -4.62 -13.32 25.85
N ASP A 81 -3.62 -14.16 25.69
CA ASP A 81 -3.56 -15.46 26.35
C ASP A 81 -3.02 -15.35 27.77
N GLU A 82 -2.87 -16.48 28.44
CA GLU A 82 -2.34 -16.60 29.83
C GLU A 82 -0.87 -16.17 29.98
N LYS A 83 -0.13 -16.07 28.84
CA LYS A 83 1.26 -15.63 28.81
C LYS A 83 1.37 -14.13 28.43
N GLY A 84 0.24 -13.48 28.13
CA GLY A 84 0.19 -12.10 27.68
C GLY A 84 0.48 -11.93 26.18
N GLU A 85 0.41 -13.01 25.39
CA GLU A 85 0.55 -12.92 23.94
C GLU A 85 -0.74 -12.41 23.31
N ASP A 86 -0.64 -11.44 22.39
CA ASP A 86 -1.78 -10.86 21.67
C ASP A 86 -2.24 -11.77 20.52
N LEU A 87 -3.33 -12.48 20.75
CA LEU A 87 -3.96 -13.38 19.79
C LEU A 87 -4.67 -12.65 18.64
N SER A 88 -4.89 -11.34 18.77
CA SER A 88 -5.53 -10.50 17.75
C SER A 88 -4.56 -10.08 16.66
N GLN A 89 -3.26 -10.01 16.96
CA GLN A 89 -2.25 -9.42 16.10
C GLN A 89 -2.11 -10.17 14.77
N ALA A 90 -1.95 -11.49 14.79
CA ALA A 90 -1.75 -12.28 13.59
C ALA A 90 -2.97 -12.25 12.64
N PRO A 91 -4.22 -12.42 13.11
CA PRO A 91 -5.40 -12.24 12.27
C PRO A 91 -5.54 -10.84 11.68
N LEU A 92 -5.30 -9.77 12.46
CA LEU A 92 -5.34 -8.40 11.97
C LEU A 92 -4.26 -8.15 10.91
N GLN A 93 -3.04 -8.65 11.14
CA GLN A 93 -1.96 -8.55 10.17
C GLN A 93 -2.40 -9.15 8.82
N LYS A 94 -2.87 -10.40 8.85
CA LYS A 94 -3.24 -11.15 7.64
C LYS A 94 -4.48 -10.61 6.93
N LEU A 95 -5.55 -10.28 7.68
CA LEU A 95 -6.85 -9.96 7.10
C LEU A 95 -7.06 -8.46 6.83
N VAL A 96 -6.35 -7.59 7.54
CA VAL A 96 -6.50 -6.14 7.40
C VAL A 96 -5.25 -5.49 6.84
N TYR A 97 -4.11 -5.62 7.54
CA TYR A 97 -2.93 -4.82 7.23
C TYR A 97 -2.22 -5.25 5.94
N GLU A 98 -2.04 -6.55 5.69
CA GLU A 98 -1.42 -7.02 4.45
C GLU A 98 -2.23 -6.65 3.19
N PRO A 99 -3.56 -6.89 3.12
CA PRO A 99 -4.35 -6.45 1.99
C PRO A 99 -4.36 -4.93 1.82
N MET A 100 -4.42 -4.18 2.93
CA MET A 100 -4.41 -2.72 2.91
C MET A 100 -3.07 -2.19 2.36
N THR A 101 -1.95 -2.66 2.87
CA THR A 101 -0.62 -2.21 2.42
C THR A 101 -0.33 -2.64 0.98
N LYS A 102 -0.82 -3.81 0.57
CA LYS A 102 -0.75 -4.25 -0.84
C LYS A 102 -1.55 -3.34 -1.77
N ALA A 103 -2.76 -2.93 -1.35
CA ALA A 103 -3.56 -1.97 -2.11
C ALA A 103 -2.88 -0.60 -2.20
N MET A 104 -2.33 -0.09 -1.09
CA MET A 104 -1.55 1.15 -1.06
C MET A 104 -0.34 1.09 -2.01
N TRP A 105 0.38 -0.02 -2.03
CA TRP A 105 1.50 -0.22 -2.95
C TRP A 105 1.04 -0.15 -4.41
N GLY A 106 -0.05 -0.82 -4.78
CA GLY A 106 -0.63 -0.76 -6.12
C GLY A 106 -1.09 0.63 -6.53
N GLN A 107 -1.63 1.41 -5.58
CA GLN A 107 -2.01 2.80 -5.83
C GLN A 107 -0.78 3.68 -6.11
N MET A 108 0.30 3.54 -5.33
CA MET A 108 1.57 4.23 -5.58
C MET A 108 2.20 3.81 -6.91
N GLU A 109 2.13 2.53 -7.27
CA GLU A 109 2.63 2.02 -8.55
C GLU A 109 1.90 2.64 -9.74
N SER A 110 0.59 2.86 -9.61
CA SER A 110 -0.29 3.44 -10.64
C SER A 110 -0.29 4.97 -10.64
N SER A 111 0.31 5.63 -9.63
CA SER A 111 0.35 7.08 -9.52
C SER A 111 1.33 7.72 -10.50
N THR A 112 1.33 9.04 -10.58
CA THR A 112 2.34 9.77 -11.35
C THR A 112 3.59 9.98 -10.50
N TRP A 113 4.68 9.35 -10.88
CA TRP A 113 5.98 9.47 -10.21
C TRP A 113 7.12 9.75 -11.19
N ILE A 114 8.20 10.30 -10.67
CA ILE A 114 9.48 10.50 -11.39
C ILE A 114 10.44 9.43 -10.88
N ALA A 115 11.05 8.68 -11.80
CA ALA A 115 12.07 7.70 -11.46
C ALA A 115 13.41 8.37 -11.12
N ASP A 116 14.16 7.74 -10.21
CA ASP A 116 15.53 8.09 -9.93
C ASP A 116 16.33 6.80 -9.67
N GLY A 117 17.14 6.40 -10.64
CA GLY A 117 17.89 5.16 -10.64
C GLY A 117 17.46 4.16 -11.72
N ALA A 118 18.17 3.05 -11.78
CA ALA A 118 18.01 2.07 -12.85
C ALA A 118 16.61 1.44 -12.86
N LYS A 119 16.00 1.37 -14.05
CA LYS A 119 14.69 0.71 -14.24
C LYS A 119 14.71 -0.76 -13.83
N THR A 120 15.87 -1.40 -13.93
CA THR A 120 16.09 -2.80 -13.59
C THR A 120 16.54 -3.01 -12.13
N ALA A 121 16.52 -1.97 -11.31
CA ALA A 121 16.90 -2.10 -9.91
C ALA A 121 16.02 -3.14 -9.20
N PRO A 122 16.61 -4.07 -8.44
CA PRO A 122 15.84 -5.12 -7.76
C PRO A 122 14.94 -4.59 -6.64
N LYS A 123 15.24 -3.42 -6.10
CA LYS A 123 14.46 -2.79 -5.04
C LYS A 123 13.87 -1.46 -5.50
N VAL A 124 12.56 -1.31 -5.30
CA VAL A 124 11.83 -0.08 -5.57
C VAL A 124 11.41 0.55 -4.24
N ILE A 125 11.55 1.87 -4.15
CA ILE A 125 11.12 2.66 -3.00
C ILE A 125 10.28 3.82 -3.52
N TYR A 126 9.03 3.93 -3.05
CA TYR A 126 8.17 5.08 -3.32
C TYR A 126 8.34 6.13 -2.23
N LEU A 127 8.27 7.39 -2.60
CA LEU A 127 8.21 8.47 -1.63
C LEU A 127 7.34 9.62 -2.14
N PHE A 128 6.48 10.13 -1.27
CA PHE A 128 5.85 11.43 -1.47
C PHE A 128 6.90 12.50 -1.21
N SER A 129 7.14 13.34 -2.21
CA SER A 129 8.25 14.29 -2.20
C SER A 129 7.78 15.68 -2.66
N ASP A 130 8.29 16.72 -2.00
CA ASP A 130 8.05 18.11 -2.34
C ASP A 130 9.37 18.76 -2.73
N ALA A 131 9.37 19.52 -3.81
CA ALA A 131 10.58 20.17 -4.35
C ALA A 131 11.23 21.19 -3.40
N ASN A 132 10.52 21.64 -2.38
CA ASN A 132 11.06 22.55 -1.35
C ASN A 132 11.40 21.84 -0.03
N CYS A 133 11.28 20.52 0.03
CA CYS A 133 11.43 19.77 1.26
C CYS A 133 12.92 19.44 1.53
N PRO A 134 13.56 20.01 2.58
CA PRO A 134 14.96 19.74 2.87
C PRO A 134 15.21 18.29 3.33
N TYR A 135 14.21 17.64 3.93
CA TYR A 135 14.33 16.24 4.34
C TYR A 135 14.16 15.27 3.17
N CYS A 136 13.45 15.67 2.10
CA CYS A 136 13.41 14.91 0.85
C CYS A 136 14.79 14.92 0.19
N ASN A 137 15.42 16.09 0.12
CA ASN A 137 16.78 16.24 -0.37
C ASN A 137 17.78 15.43 0.47
N LEU A 138 17.71 15.52 1.79
CA LEU A 138 18.57 14.72 2.68
C LEU A 138 18.42 13.22 2.41
N PHE A 139 17.20 12.72 2.28
CA PHE A 139 16.97 11.30 1.96
C PHE A 139 17.53 10.95 0.57
N TRP A 140 17.32 11.82 -0.42
CA TRP A 140 17.89 11.65 -1.75
C TRP A 140 19.41 11.50 -1.72
N GLU A 141 20.10 12.38 -0.99
CA GLU A 141 21.57 12.32 -0.80
C GLU A 141 22.01 11.01 -0.12
N GLN A 142 21.31 10.63 0.96
CA GLN A 142 21.59 9.40 1.69
C GLN A 142 21.44 8.15 0.81
N ALA A 143 20.48 8.13 -0.11
CA ALA A 143 20.18 7.02 -1.01
C ALA A 143 21.19 6.84 -2.16
N ARG A 144 22.02 7.87 -2.47
CA ARG A 144 22.91 7.87 -3.65
C ARG A 144 23.76 6.62 -3.81
N PRO A 145 24.40 6.04 -2.75
CA PRO A 145 25.22 4.84 -2.94
C PRO A 145 24.45 3.66 -3.56
N TRP A 146 23.23 3.43 -3.16
CA TRP A 146 22.39 2.33 -3.67
C TRP A 146 21.77 2.62 -5.03
N VAL A 147 21.36 3.87 -5.26
CA VAL A 147 20.81 4.29 -6.55
C VAL A 147 21.88 4.26 -7.64
N LYS A 148 23.07 4.82 -7.37
CA LYS A 148 24.19 4.83 -8.32
C LYS A 148 24.71 3.42 -8.63
N SER A 149 24.65 2.49 -7.67
CA SER A 149 25.04 1.09 -7.89
C SER A 149 24.00 0.25 -8.61
N GLY A 150 22.83 0.84 -8.94
CA GLY A 150 21.72 0.15 -9.61
C GLY A 150 20.93 -0.81 -8.71
N LYS A 151 21.13 -0.78 -7.39
CA LYS A 151 20.44 -1.66 -6.44
C LYS A 151 19.06 -1.16 -6.04
N VAL A 152 18.83 0.14 -6.08
CA VAL A 152 17.57 0.79 -5.69
C VAL A 152 17.14 1.78 -6.76
N GLN A 153 15.85 1.77 -7.07
CA GLN A 153 15.16 2.84 -7.79
C GLN A 153 14.24 3.58 -6.82
N LEU A 154 14.42 4.88 -6.70
CA LEU A 154 13.46 5.75 -6.04
C LEU A 154 12.38 6.17 -7.04
N ARG A 155 11.12 6.22 -6.59
CA ARG A 155 9.98 6.72 -7.36
C ARG A 155 9.35 7.87 -6.59
N HIS A 156 9.62 9.08 -7.04
CA HIS A 156 9.17 10.31 -6.40
C HIS A 156 7.75 10.67 -6.85
N ILE A 157 6.77 10.49 -5.96
CA ILE A 157 5.38 10.95 -6.13
C ILE A 157 5.37 12.42 -5.71
N MET A 158 5.41 13.32 -6.69
CA MET A 158 5.52 14.75 -6.43
C MET A 158 4.23 15.31 -5.87
N VAL A 159 4.34 16.07 -4.78
CA VAL A 159 3.26 16.82 -4.12
C VAL A 159 3.69 18.26 -3.88
N GLY A 160 2.76 19.13 -3.48
CA GLY A 160 3.04 20.55 -3.24
C GLY A 160 2.46 21.03 -1.92
N ILE A 161 3.15 20.76 -0.80
CA ILE A 161 2.62 21.02 0.55
C ILE A 161 3.49 21.93 1.42
N ILE A 162 4.76 22.18 1.06
CA ILE A 162 5.72 22.87 1.96
C ILE A 162 5.67 24.38 1.80
N ARG A 163 5.53 24.89 0.55
CA ARG A 163 5.50 26.32 0.24
C ARG A 163 4.46 26.62 -0.84
N GLU A 164 4.09 27.88 -0.97
CA GLU A 164 3.15 28.35 -2.01
C GLU A 164 3.58 27.98 -3.43
N ASP A 165 4.89 27.95 -3.69
CA ASP A 165 5.45 27.61 -5.02
C ASP A 165 5.72 26.10 -5.21
N SER A 166 5.46 25.26 -4.20
CA SER A 166 5.76 23.83 -4.25
C SER A 166 5.04 23.10 -5.38
N ALA A 167 3.73 23.34 -5.54
CA ALA A 167 2.95 22.74 -6.62
C ALA A 167 3.46 23.15 -7.99
N ALA A 168 3.81 24.44 -8.16
CA ALA A 168 4.34 24.95 -9.42
C ALA A 168 5.76 24.45 -9.75
N LYS A 169 6.60 24.18 -8.74
CA LYS A 169 7.89 23.51 -8.90
C LYS A 169 7.74 22.02 -9.21
N ALA A 170 6.84 21.33 -8.52
CA ALA A 170 6.51 19.93 -8.83
C ALA A 170 6.00 19.79 -10.27
N ALA A 171 5.15 20.73 -10.72
CA ALA A 171 4.70 20.81 -12.10
C ALA A 171 5.86 21.00 -13.07
N ALA A 172 6.83 21.86 -12.77
CA ALA A 172 8.00 22.08 -13.61
C ALA A 172 8.80 20.78 -13.79
N LEU A 173 9.01 20.01 -12.72
CA LEU A 173 9.67 18.71 -12.79
C LEU A 173 8.89 17.70 -13.62
N LEU A 174 7.57 17.58 -13.40
CA LEU A 174 6.71 16.63 -14.13
C LEU A 174 6.54 16.99 -15.62
N SER A 175 6.67 18.27 -15.98
CA SER A 175 6.52 18.77 -17.35
C SER A 175 7.83 18.80 -18.14
N ASP A 176 8.97 18.52 -17.50
CA ASP A 176 10.26 18.54 -18.17
C ASP A 176 10.31 17.47 -19.27
N LYS A 177 11.10 17.71 -20.31
CA LYS A 177 11.34 16.71 -21.38
C LYS A 177 12.04 15.46 -20.84
N ASN A 178 12.82 15.63 -19.78
CA ASN A 178 13.48 14.55 -19.04
C ASN A 178 13.28 14.75 -17.54
N PRO A 179 12.12 14.34 -16.98
CA PRO A 179 11.79 14.56 -15.57
C PRO A 179 12.81 13.96 -14.62
N GLU A 180 13.41 12.82 -14.98
CA GLU A 180 14.42 12.14 -14.18
C GLU A 180 15.68 13.01 -14.04
N LEU A 181 16.19 13.55 -15.14
CA LEU A 181 17.36 14.44 -15.13
C LEU A 181 17.05 15.77 -14.42
N ALA A 182 15.87 16.33 -14.64
CA ALA A 182 15.44 17.56 -13.98
C ALA A 182 15.39 17.39 -12.46
N LEU A 183 14.80 16.28 -11.98
CA LEU A 183 14.76 15.95 -10.55
C LEU A 183 16.17 15.74 -9.98
N GLN A 184 17.02 14.96 -10.65
CA GLN A 184 18.40 14.72 -10.20
C GLN A 184 19.22 16.01 -10.14
N THR A 185 19.05 16.91 -11.12
CA THR A 185 19.71 18.22 -11.13
C THR A 185 19.23 19.09 -9.98
N HIS A 186 17.94 19.12 -9.73
CA HIS A 186 17.34 19.85 -8.62
C HIS A 186 17.85 19.37 -7.27
N GLU A 187 17.79 18.06 -7.03
CA GLU A 187 18.19 17.45 -5.76
C GLU A 187 19.71 17.55 -5.54
N ALA A 188 20.51 17.36 -6.58
CA ALA A 188 21.96 17.49 -6.48
C ALA A 188 22.43 18.92 -6.15
N ALA A 189 21.70 19.93 -6.60
CA ALA A 189 21.97 21.33 -6.27
C ALA A 189 21.47 21.73 -4.87
N GLY A 190 20.54 21.00 -4.29
CA GLY A 190 19.98 21.26 -2.97
C GLY A 190 19.50 22.72 -2.82
N LYS A 191 20.01 23.42 -1.81
CA LYS A 191 19.68 24.84 -1.57
C LYS A 191 20.10 25.79 -2.71
N GLY A 192 21.04 25.38 -3.57
CA GLY A 192 21.48 26.12 -4.74
C GLY A 192 20.65 25.82 -6.00
N SER A 193 19.57 25.07 -5.91
CA SER A 193 18.78 24.71 -7.07
C SER A 193 18.23 25.92 -7.81
N SER A 194 18.36 25.90 -9.15
CA SER A 194 17.82 26.91 -10.06
C SER A 194 16.41 26.55 -10.55
N LEU A 195 15.77 25.52 -10.00
CA LEU A 195 14.41 25.12 -10.37
C LEU A 195 13.43 26.27 -10.15
N LYS A 196 12.80 26.70 -11.23
CA LYS A 196 11.80 27.77 -11.21
C LYS A 196 10.40 27.18 -11.16
N ALA A 197 9.54 27.80 -10.35
CA ALA A 197 8.13 27.54 -10.38
C ALA A 197 7.53 27.96 -11.74
N MET A 198 6.60 27.14 -12.25
CA MET A 198 5.84 27.51 -13.45
C MET A 198 4.89 28.67 -13.13
N SER A 199 4.79 29.63 -14.03
CA SER A 199 3.82 30.74 -13.90
C SER A 199 2.37 30.29 -14.07
N SER A 200 2.15 29.18 -14.78
CA SER A 200 0.85 28.56 -14.98
C SER A 200 1.06 27.05 -15.13
N ILE A 201 0.29 26.26 -14.43
CA ILE A 201 0.37 24.79 -14.49
C ILE A 201 -0.59 24.31 -15.58
N PRO A 202 -0.13 23.51 -16.57
CA PRO A 202 -1.00 22.89 -17.56
C PRO A 202 -2.06 21.98 -16.88
N LYS A 203 -3.26 21.93 -17.42
CA LYS A 203 -4.39 21.20 -16.83
C LYS A 203 -4.12 19.71 -16.61
N ASP A 204 -3.42 19.07 -17.53
CA ASP A 204 -3.05 17.65 -17.42
C ASP A 204 -2.03 17.40 -16.30
N ILE A 205 -1.10 18.33 -16.07
CA ILE A 205 -0.13 18.28 -14.98
C ILE A 205 -0.82 18.58 -13.65
N GLN A 206 -1.72 19.57 -13.62
CA GLN A 206 -2.51 19.85 -12.43
C GLN A 206 -3.30 18.62 -11.99
N ALA A 207 -3.97 17.93 -12.92
CA ALA A 207 -4.71 16.70 -12.61
C ALA A 207 -3.82 15.60 -12.04
N LYS A 208 -2.57 15.46 -12.48
CA LYS A 208 -1.59 14.52 -11.93
C LYS A 208 -1.19 14.89 -10.49
N LEU A 209 -0.95 16.17 -10.24
CA LEU A 209 -0.64 16.67 -8.90
C LEU A 209 -1.81 16.50 -7.94
N ASP A 210 -3.03 16.82 -8.40
CA ASP A 210 -4.25 16.65 -7.60
C ASP A 210 -4.47 15.17 -7.24
N ALA A 211 -4.23 14.26 -8.20
CA ALA A 211 -4.31 12.82 -7.95
C ALA A 211 -3.25 12.34 -6.94
N ASN A 212 -2.02 12.85 -7.03
CA ASN A 212 -0.96 12.54 -6.06
C ASN A 212 -1.28 13.09 -4.66
N MET A 213 -1.81 14.31 -4.58
CA MET A 213 -2.24 14.93 -3.32
C MET A 213 -3.37 14.13 -2.70
N LYS A 214 -4.39 13.78 -3.50
CA LYS A 214 -5.49 12.93 -3.02
C LYS A 214 -5.00 11.58 -2.53
N LEU A 215 -4.08 10.93 -3.24
CA LEU A 215 -3.49 9.66 -2.79
C LEU A 215 -2.79 9.84 -1.44
N MET A 216 -2.02 10.92 -1.26
CA MET A 216 -1.37 11.24 0.01
C MET A 216 -2.38 11.39 1.15
N GLU A 217 -3.47 12.12 0.91
CA GLU A 217 -4.58 12.33 1.88
C GLU A 217 -5.31 11.02 2.20
N ASP A 218 -5.69 10.25 1.18
CA ASP A 218 -6.38 8.96 1.33
C ASP A 218 -5.56 7.95 2.14
N MET A 219 -4.22 8.04 2.07
CA MET A 219 -3.28 7.26 2.89
C MET A 219 -3.07 7.83 4.30
N GLY A 220 -3.71 8.95 4.65
CA GLY A 220 -3.57 9.62 5.96
C GLY A 220 -2.22 10.28 6.17
N LEU A 221 -1.52 10.65 5.11
CA LEU A 221 -0.20 11.27 5.16
C LEU A 221 -0.31 12.79 5.15
N SER A 222 0.55 13.46 5.93
CA SER A 222 0.53 14.93 6.07
C SER A 222 1.91 15.59 5.97
N ALA A 223 2.97 14.79 5.74
CA ALA A 223 4.34 15.30 5.70
C ALA A 223 5.20 14.59 4.65
N THR A 224 6.25 15.28 4.19
CA THR A 224 7.26 14.75 3.27
C THR A 224 8.66 14.74 3.91
N PRO A 225 9.53 13.76 3.56
CA PRO A 225 9.18 12.60 2.77
C PRO A 225 8.34 11.60 3.56
N SER A 226 7.33 11.00 2.92
CA SER A 226 6.69 9.77 3.39
C SER A 226 7.15 8.65 2.47
N ILE A 227 7.91 7.69 3.02
CA ILE A 227 8.69 6.71 2.26
C ILE A 227 8.09 5.33 2.46
N PHE A 228 7.94 4.57 1.36
CA PHE A 228 7.40 3.21 1.37
C PHE A 228 8.35 2.26 0.68
N TYR A 229 8.63 1.13 1.32
CA TYR A 229 9.51 0.09 0.79
C TYR A 229 9.00 -1.28 1.21
N LYS A 230 9.45 -2.33 0.52
CA LYS A 230 9.22 -3.71 0.94
C LYS A 230 10.42 -4.21 1.72
N ASP A 231 10.16 -4.83 2.88
CA ASP A 231 11.17 -5.56 3.64
C ASP A 231 11.55 -6.89 2.96
N GLU A 232 12.38 -7.69 3.63
CA GLU A 232 12.87 -8.97 3.11
C GLU A 232 11.74 -10.00 2.93
N ASP A 233 10.68 -9.90 3.73
CA ASP A 233 9.49 -10.76 3.68
C ASP A 233 8.46 -10.27 2.63
N GLY A 234 8.73 -9.13 1.98
CA GLY A 234 7.84 -8.51 1.00
C GLY A 234 6.72 -7.65 1.60
N ASN A 235 6.73 -7.44 2.92
CA ASN A 235 5.75 -6.59 3.58
C ASN A 235 6.08 -5.12 3.34
N VAL A 236 5.04 -4.33 3.05
CA VAL A 236 5.18 -2.90 2.86
C VAL A 236 5.40 -2.21 4.21
N GLN A 237 6.51 -1.51 4.30
CA GLN A 237 6.92 -0.70 5.44
C GLN A 237 6.80 0.78 5.10
N GLN A 238 6.48 1.59 6.10
CA GLN A 238 6.41 3.06 5.99
C GLN A 238 7.45 3.72 6.90
N GLN A 239 8.11 4.73 6.38
CA GLN A 239 9.02 5.61 7.13
C GLN A 239 8.63 7.06 6.85
N GLN A 240 8.34 7.81 7.89
CA GLN A 240 8.09 9.26 7.79
C GLN A 240 9.37 10.04 8.10
N GLY A 241 9.66 11.05 7.29
CA GLY A 241 10.90 11.83 7.38
C GLY A 241 12.12 11.09 6.85
N ALA A 242 13.26 11.78 6.79
CA ALA A 242 14.54 11.18 6.43
C ALA A 242 14.95 10.16 7.50
N PRO A 243 15.28 8.91 7.14
CA PRO A 243 15.59 7.85 8.09
C PRO A 243 16.93 8.10 8.77
N ARG A 244 17.06 7.62 10.01
CA ARG A 244 18.37 7.50 10.67
C ARG A 244 19.19 6.41 9.99
N PRO A 245 20.53 6.40 10.16
CA PRO A 245 21.42 5.46 9.45
C PRO A 245 21.04 3.99 9.56
N GLU A 246 20.57 3.53 10.72
CA GLU A 246 20.15 2.14 10.95
C GLU A 246 18.87 1.80 10.17
N ALA A 247 17.86 2.67 10.21
CA ALA A 247 16.63 2.51 9.46
C ALA A 247 16.89 2.59 7.94
N LEU A 248 17.80 3.48 7.52
CA LEU A 248 18.24 3.57 6.13
C LEU A 248 18.89 2.26 5.66
N ALA A 249 19.78 1.69 6.44
CA ALA A 249 20.45 0.42 6.11
C ALA A 249 19.42 -0.72 5.97
N LYS A 250 18.46 -0.81 6.88
CA LYS A 250 17.37 -1.80 6.81
C LYS A 250 16.52 -1.59 5.57
N MET A 251 16.17 -0.34 5.25
CA MET A 251 15.36 0.03 4.08
C MET A 251 16.05 -0.31 2.78
N MET A 252 17.33 0.06 2.66
CA MET A 252 18.10 -0.03 1.41
C MET A 252 18.69 -1.42 1.16
N GLY A 253 18.96 -2.18 2.21
CA GLY A 253 19.72 -3.41 2.15
C GLY A 253 21.24 -3.18 2.02
N PRO A 254 22.03 -4.23 1.73
CA PRO A 254 23.48 -4.13 1.63
C PRO A 254 23.91 -3.22 0.46
N LYS A 255 24.99 -2.44 0.71
CA LYS A 255 25.59 -1.55 -0.31
C LYS A 255 26.24 -2.32 -1.44
#